data_a4025801ac5c173dbbabb5d2a785cc83
#
_entry.id   a4025801ac5c173dbbabb5d2a785cc83
#
_cell.length_a   1.000
_cell.length_b   1.000
_cell.length_c   1.000
_cell.angle_alpha   90.00
_cell.angle_beta   90.00
_cell.angle_gamma   90.00
#
_symmetry.space_group_name_H-M   'P 1'
#
loop_
_entity.id
_entity.type
_entity.pdbx_description
1 polymer ?
#
loop_
_entity_poly.entity_id
_entity_poly.type
_entity_poly.pdbx_seq_one_letter_code
_entity_poly.pdbx_strand_id
1 'polypeptide(L)'
;MLDDFRLRVFLMAAAEGSFTRAAQHLGVSQPAVSQNIAELEKQVGAVLFDRKRGEVTLTAEGYVFKDYAAKILHWYDATDALFGSAGKLTVNRPVRIATTDFVATHLLPDLLRDLLAVTAASFIIDTYPESAFPESMDADLYYFTSARGDTLNFDAGSIVGTVQAALVTAGQDFPEEPRYAVWAPYRPQVSPDIYARSVLVSDSLPVLLNLSRANANLVGVLPSQAADTLVLHPDPLPHLQQDLHLRFSDAFSRTPMAQWLSSRFSESSFLGSYGRRHRCPGACPPPDKYRGRGPTDTSYLRSK
;
A
#
# COMPACT_ATOMS: atom_id res chain seq x y z
N MET A 1 1.41 13.97 -27.80
CA MET A 1 1.73 12.75 -27.02
C MET A 1 3.22 12.76 -26.72
N LEU A 2 3.56 13.10 -25.51
CA LEU A 2 4.92 13.07 -24.97
C LEU A 2 5.14 11.68 -24.41
N ASP A 3 5.67 10.73 -25.20
CA ASP A 3 5.85 9.35 -24.75
C ASP A 3 7.09 8.75 -25.42
N ASP A 4 7.90 8.04 -24.65
CA ASP A 4 8.93 7.18 -25.20
C ASP A 4 8.41 5.73 -25.22
N PHE A 5 7.99 5.27 -26.40
CA PHE A 5 7.47 3.92 -26.62
C PHE A 5 8.43 2.81 -26.15
N ARG A 6 9.75 3.07 -26.15
CA ARG A 6 10.76 2.10 -25.66
C ARG A 6 10.62 1.80 -24.16
N LEU A 7 10.22 2.82 -23.35
CA LEU A 7 9.95 2.60 -21.92
C LEU A 7 8.72 1.71 -21.72
N ARG A 8 7.67 1.89 -22.55
CA ARG A 8 6.47 1.01 -22.51
C ARG A 8 6.82 -0.42 -22.93
N VAL A 9 7.62 -0.56 -23.98
CA VAL A 9 8.13 -1.89 -24.43
C VAL A 9 8.94 -2.56 -23.32
N PHE A 10 9.82 -1.83 -22.66
CA PHE A 10 10.62 -2.34 -21.56
C PHE A 10 9.76 -2.80 -20.38
N LEU A 11 8.82 -1.98 -19.91
CA LEU A 11 7.96 -2.35 -18.78
C LEU A 11 7.05 -3.53 -19.11
N MET A 12 6.51 -3.60 -20.34
CA MET A 12 5.70 -4.72 -20.78
C MET A 12 6.54 -6.02 -20.86
N ALA A 13 7.76 -5.94 -21.39
CA ALA A 13 8.67 -7.08 -21.44
C ALA A 13 9.07 -7.58 -20.04
N ALA A 14 9.25 -6.65 -19.09
CA ALA A 14 9.53 -6.96 -17.70
C ALA A 14 8.34 -7.60 -16.97
N ALA A 15 7.12 -7.17 -17.28
CA ALA A 15 5.90 -7.73 -16.70
C ALA A 15 5.62 -9.15 -17.23
N GLU A 16 5.76 -9.34 -18.53
CA GLU A 16 5.47 -10.60 -19.20
C GLU A 16 6.57 -11.67 -19.08
N GLY A 17 7.82 -11.27 -18.76
CA GLY A 17 8.96 -12.18 -18.78
C GLY A 17 9.19 -12.84 -20.14
N SER A 18 8.69 -12.22 -21.23
CA SER A 18 8.71 -12.76 -22.59
C SER A 18 8.53 -11.66 -23.63
N PHE A 19 9.48 -11.53 -24.54
CA PHE A 19 9.39 -10.57 -25.65
C PHE A 19 8.24 -10.90 -26.62
N THR A 20 7.91 -12.18 -26.76
CA THR A 20 6.80 -12.60 -27.63
C THR A 20 5.45 -12.20 -27.04
N ARG A 21 5.23 -12.43 -25.75
CA ARG A 21 4.00 -12.00 -25.07
C ARG A 21 3.89 -10.48 -25.02
N ALA A 22 4.98 -9.79 -24.72
CA ALA A 22 5.02 -8.32 -24.75
C ALA A 22 4.65 -7.77 -26.14
N ALA A 23 5.16 -8.38 -27.21
CA ALA A 23 4.84 -8.01 -28.59
C ALA A 23 3.34 -8.18 -28.89
N GLN A 24 2.74 -9.29 -28.45
CA GLN A 24 1.29 -9.52 -28.59
C GLN A 24 0.45 -8.47 -27.87
N HIS A 25 0.80 -8.16 -26.60
CA HIS A 25 0.09 -7.13 -25.82
C HIS A 25 0.22 -5.74 -26.42
N LEU A 26 1.39 -5.40 -26.97
CA LEU A 26 1.65 -4.09 -27.58
C LEU A 26 1.17 -3.96 -29.04
N GLY A 27 0.70 -5.05 -29.66
CA GLY A 27 0.28 -5.06 -31.05
C GLY A 27 1.43 -4.84 -32.05
N VAL A 28 2.66 -5.24 -31.70
CA VAL A 28 3.86 -5.10 -32.53
C VAL A 28 4.52 -6.47 -32.78
N SER A 29 5.54 -6.49 -33.65
CA SER A 29 6.30 -7.72 -33.89
C SER A 29 7.35 -7.96 -32.80
N GLN A 30 7.65 -9.22 -32.50
CA GLN A 30 8.71 -9.58 -31.56
C GLN A 30 10.09 -9.01 -31.93
N PRO A 31 10.51 -8.96 -33.22
CA PRO A 31 11.73 -8.26 -33.60
C PRO A 31 11.73 -6.77 -33.23
N ALA A 32 10.57 -6.10 -33.36
CA ALA A 32 10.45 -4.68 -32.97
C ALA A 32 10.64 -4.50 -31.46
N VAL A 33 10.08 -5.39 -30.63
CA VAL A 33 10.33 -5.39 -29.17
C VAL A 33 11.81 -5.56 -28.90
N SER A 34 12.46 -6.56 -29.51
CA SER A 34 13.88 -6.85 -29.30
C SER A 34 14.77 -5.67 -29.72
N GLN A 35 14.45 -5.00 -30.82
CA GLN A 35 15.19 -3.83 -31.30
C GLN A 35 15.03 -2.64 -30.35
N ASN A 36 13.80 -2.35 -29.90
CA ASN A 36 13.55 -1.28 -28.95
C ASN A 36 14.30 -1.45 -27.62
N ILE A 37 14.34 -2.70 -27.12
CA ILE A 37 15.10 -3.02 -25.92
C ILE A 37 16.61 -2.84 -26.15
N ALA A 38 17.16 -3.32 -27.28
CA ALA A 38 18.58 -3.17 -27.59
C ALA A 38 19.01 -1.69 -27.72
N GLU A 39 18.16 -0.85 -28.33
CA GLU A 39 18.39 0.58 -28.42
C GLU A 39 18.33 1.26 -27.05
N LEU A 40 17.39 0.84 -26.19
CA LEU A 40 17.26 1.35 -24.83
C LEU A 40 18.50 0.98 -24.00
N GLU A 41 18.92 -0.28 -24.01
CA GLU A 41 20.13 -0.77 -23.34
C GLU A 41 21.39 -0.01 -23.80
N LYS A 42 21.49 0.26 -25.12
CA LYS A 42 22.58 1.08 -25.68
C LYS A 42 22.56 2.51 -25.16
N GLN A 43 21.38 3.15 -25.05
CA GLN A 43 21.24 4.52 -24.56
C GLN A 43 21.53 4.63 -23.08
N VAL A 44 21.06 3.65 -22.28
CA VAL A 44 21.29 3.58 -20.83
C VAL A 44 22.75 3.18 -20.52
N GLY A 45 23.43 2.49 -21.46
CA GLY A 45 24.78 1.98 -21.28
C GLY A 45 24.84 0.75 -20.37
N ALA A 46 23.73 0.05 -20.17
CA ALA A 46 23.63 -1.14 -19.33
C ALA A 46 22.73 -2.20 -19.96
N VAL A 47 23.02 -3.47 -19.69
CA VAL A 47 22.15 -4.60 -20.05
C VAL A 47 21.04 -4.68 -19.02
N LEU A 48 19.79 -4.58 -19.47
CA LEU A 48 18.60 -4.54 -18.60
C LEU A 48 17.92 -5.92 -18.48
N PHE A 49 18.11 -6.79 -19.47
CA PHE A 49 17.55 -8.15 -19.50
C PHE A 49 18.61 -9.22 -19.62
N ASP A 50 18.53 -10.25 -18.79
CA ASP A 50 19.23 -11.52 -18.97
C ASP A 50 18.37 -12.46 -19.83
N ARG A 51 18.99 -13.05 -20.89
CA ARG A 51 18.32 -13.91 -21.87
C ARG A 51 18.89 -15.31 -21.75
N LYS A 52 18.41 -16.10 -20.79
CA LYS A 52 18.85 -17.48 -20.61
C LYS A 52 17.73 -18.46 -20.93
N ARG A 53 18.01 -19.43 -21.80
CA ARG A 53 17.13 -20.58 -22.10
C ARG A 53 15.69 -20.25 -22.50
N GLY A 54 15.46 -19.10 -23.15
CA GLY A 54 14.12 -18.71 -23.63
C GLY A 54 13.29 -17.92 -22.59
N GLU A 55 13.80 -17.71 -21.38
CA GLU A 55 13.24 -16.82 -20.39
C GLU A 55 13.92 -15.44 -20.44
N VAL A 56 13.13 -14.42 -20.20
CA VAL A 56 13.57 -13.02 -20.14
C VAL A 56 13.39 -12.54 -18.72
N THR A 57 14.51 -12.31 -18.01
CA THR A 57 14.49 -11.81 -16.63
C THR A 57 15.26 -10.51 -16.55
N LEU A 58 14.89 -9.65 -15.58
CA LEU A 58 15.61 -8.41 -15.35
C LEU A 58 16.99 -8.67 -14.71
N THR A 59 18.00 -7.90 -15.14
CA THR A 59 19.27 -7.77 -14.43
C THR A 59 19.11 -6.92 -13.18
N ALA A 60 20.14 -6.78 -12.34
CA ALA A 60 20.14 -5.86 -11.22
C ALA A 60 19.90 -4.41 -11.68
N GLU A 61 20.56 -3.99 -12.76
CA GLU A 61 20.38 -2.70 -13.42
C GLU A 61 18.96 -2.57 -13.98
N GLY A 62 18.40 -3.66 -14.56
CA GLY A 62 17.03 -3.73 -15.05
C GLY A 62 15.99 -3.50 -13.98
N TYR A 63 16.17 -4.03 -12.77
CA TYR A 63 15.27 -3.76 -11.64
C TYR A 63 15.30 -2.30 -11.22
N VAL A 64 16.48 -1.70 -11.11
CA VAL A 64 16.63 -0.28 -10.80
C VAL A 64 15.99 0.57 -11.91
N PHE A 65 16.27 0.25 -13.16
CA PHE A 65 15.73 0.98 -14.31
C PHE A 65 14.20 0.88 -14.38
N LYS A 66 13.61 -0.27 -14.04
CA LYS A 66 12.15 -0.46 -14.00
C LYS A 66 11.45 0.56 -13.11
N ASP A 67 11.99 0.81 -11.92
CA ASP A 67 11.42 1.78 -10.98
C ASP A 67 11.45 3.21 -11.54
N TYR A 68 12.53 3.57 -12.26
CA TYR A 68 12.63 4.90 -12.89
C TYR A 68 11.79 5.00 -14.17
N ALA A 69 11.76 3.96 -15.00
CA ALA A 69 10.96 3.93 -16.22
C ALA A 69 9.46 4.10 -15.92
N ALA A 70 8.97 3.43 -14.88
CA ALA A 70 7.60 3.58 -14.42
C ALA A 70 7.30 5.02 -13.98
N LYS A 71 8.22 5.65 -13.23
CA LYS A 71 8.08 7.06 -12.81
C LYS A 71 8.09 8.01 -14.01
N ILE A 72 8.96 7.80 -14.98
CA ILE A 72 9.03 8.64 -16.19
C ILE A 72 7.72 8.55 -16.97
N LEU A 73 7.21 7.35 -17.24
CA LEU A 73 5.94 7.20 -17.94
C LEU A 73 4.79 7.80 -17.17
N HIS A 74 4.77 7.65 -15.85
CA HIS A 74 3.79 8.31 -15.01
C HIS A 74 3.79 9.83 -15.20
N TRP A 75 4.96 10.47 -15.26
CA TRP A 75 5.06 11.91 -15.52
C TRP A 75 4.66 12.29 -16.95
N TYR A 76 4.94 11.45 -17.94
CA TYR A 76 4.44 11.64 -19.29
C TYR A 76 2.91 11.57 -19.35
N ASP A 77 2.31 10.54 -18.75
CA ASP A 77 0.84 10.39 -18.71
C ASP A 77 0.19 11.55 -17.95
N ALA A 78 0.79 12.01 -16.85
CA ALA A 78 0.35 13.18 -16.10
C ALA A 78 0.44 14.47 -16.97
N THR A 79 1.52 14.63 -17.73
CA THR A 79 1.69 15.77 -18.63
C THR A 79 0.70 15.73 -19.79
N ASP A 80 0.50 14.56 -20.42
CA ASP A 80 -0.51 14.38 -21.47
C ASP A 80 -1.93 14.65 -20.94
N ALA A 81 -2.23 14.28 -19.69
CA ALA A 81 -3.50 14.60 -19.04
C ALA A 81 -3.68 16.12 -18.82
N LEU A 82 -2.59 16.83 -18.53
CA LEU A 82 -2.62 18.30 -18.34
C LEU A 82 -2.76 19.09 -19.65
N PHE A 83 -2.07 18.65 -20.71
CA PHE A 83 -1.93 19.42 -21.97
C PHE A 83 -2.61 18.74 -23.16
N GLY A 84 -2.99 17.48 -23.06
CA GLY A 84 -3.70 16.74 -24.10
C GLY A 84 -5.05 17.37 -24.43
N SER A 85 -5.41 17.39 -25.71
CA SER A 85 -6.61 18.04 -26.25
C SER A 85 -7.95 17.50 -25.73
N ALA A 86 -7.96 16.51 -24.87
CA ALA A 86 -9.16 15.83 -24.37
C ALA A 86 -9.58 16.23 -22.95
N GLY A 87 -8.91 17.13 -22.29
CA GLY A 87 -9.45 17.58 -21.03
C GLY A 87 -8.39 17.96 -20.01
N LYS A 88 -8.44 19.16 -19.66
CA LYS A 88 -7.91 19.66 -18.40
C LYS A 88 -8.42 18.73 -17.31
N LEU A 89 -7.55 18.29 -16.37
CA LEU A 89 -7.96 17.76 -15.07
C LEU A 89 -8.76 18.81 -14.26
N THR A 90 -9.33 19.80 -14.98
CA THR A 90 -10.13 20.87 -14.41
C THR A 90 -11.54 20.35 -14.13
N VAL A 91 -11.75 19.95 -12.93
CA VAL A 91 -13.11 19.94 -12.37
C VAL A 91 -13.41 21.41 -12.00
N ASN A 92 -14.44 22.00 -12.60
CA ASN A 92 -14.81 23.41 -12.37
C ASN A 92 -15.43 23.67 -10.97
N ARG A 93 -15.38 22.69 -10.09
CA ARG A 93 -15.85 22.73 -8.71
C ARG A 93 -14.87 21.99 -7.79
N PRO A 94 -14.90 22.23 -6.48
CA PRO A 94 -14.12 21.44 -5.55
C PRO A 94 -14.44 19.94 -5.67
N VAL A 95 -13.40 19.11 -5.67
CA VAL A 95 -13.53 17.63 -5.59
C VAL A 95 -13.75 17.25 -4.13
N ARG A 96 -14.87 16.59 -3.83
CA ARG A 96 -15.18 16.12 -2.49
C ARG A 96 -14.63 14.72 -2.27
N ILE A 97 -13.84 14.56 -1.22
CA ILE A 97 -13.22 13.30 -0.80
C ILE A 97 -13.83 12.89 0.53
N ALA A 98 -14.51 11.75 0.54
CA ALA A 98 -14.93 11.10 1.78
C ALA A 98 -13.89 10.06 2.19
N THR A 99 -13.43 10.12 3.43
CA THR A 99 -12.36 9.27 3.92
C THR A 99 -12.51 8.96 5.40
N THR A 100 -11.79 7.95 5.89
CA THR A 100 -11.72 7.67 7.33
C THR A 100 -10.59 8.46 7.98
N ASP A 101 -10.66 8.66 9.30
CA ASP A 101 -9.68 9.44 10.07
C ASP A 101 -8.25 8.90 9.90
N PHE A 102 -8.08 7.58 9.90
CA PHE A 102 -6.78 6.96 9.66
C PHE A 102 -6.26 7.25 8.25
N VAL A 103 -7.09 7.04 7.22
CA VAL A 103 -6.71 7.27 5.83
C VAL A 103 -6.41 8.74 5.58
N ALA A 104 -7.23 9.66 6.13
CA ALA A 104 -7.02 11.10 6.04
C ALA A 104 -5.67 11.54 6.60
N THR A 105 -5.24 10.92 7.70
CA THR A 105 -4.02 11.32 8.41
C THR A 105 -2.76 10.68 7.82
N HIS A 106 -2.82 9.42 7.43
CA HIS A 106 -1.62 8.63 7.13
C HIS A 106 -1.46 8.26 5.65
N LEU A 107 -2.52 8.23 4.84
CA LEU A 107 -2.45 7.77 3.45
C LEU A 107 -2.84 8.85 2.43
N LEU A 108 -3.89 9.61 2.73
CA LEU A 108 -4.39 10.66 1.83
C LEU A 108 -3.38 11.80 1.57
N PRO A 109 -2.52 12.22 2.52
CA PRO A 109 -1.56 13.30 2.26
C PRO A 109 -0.60 13.01 1.11
N ASP A 110 -0.12 11.78 0.99
CA ASP A 110 0.74 11.40 -0.14
C ASP A 110 -0.01 11.41 -1.47
N LEU A 111 -1.25 10.93 -1.49
CA LEU A 111 -2.11 10.99 -2.67
C LEU A 111 -2.42 12.44 -3.08
N LEU A 112 -2.74 13.29 -2.12
CA LEU A 112 -3.00 14.71 -2.37
C LEU A 112 -1.76 15.45 -2.85
N ARG A 113 -0.59 15.16 -2.31
CA ARG A 113 0.68 15.74 -2.80
C ARG A 113 0.86 15.44 -4.29
N ASP A 114 0.62 14.19 -4.69
CA ASP A 114 0.76 13.78 -6.09
C ASP A 114 -0.34 14.40 -6.98
N LEU A 115 -1.58 14.49 -6.49
CA LEU A 115 -2.67 15.19 -7.19
C LEU A 115 -2.39 16.69 -7.35
N LEU A 116 -1.96 17.37 -6.30
CA LEU A 116 -1.66 18.80 -6.33
C LEU A 116 -0.49 19.14 -7.26
N ALA A 117 0.38 18.17 -7.56
CA ALA A 117 1.45 18.35 -8.52
C ALA A 117 0.94 18.34 -10.00
N VAL A 118 -0.21 17.70 -10.26
CA VAL A 118 -0.73 17.49 -11.62
C VAL A 118 -2.06 18.20 -11.89
N THR A 119 -2.67 18.84 -10.88
CA THR A 119 -3.94 19.56 -11.04
C THR A 119 -3.99 20.84 -10.22
N ALA A 120 -4.72 21.84 -10.73
CA ALA A 120 -5.08 23.03 -9.98
C ALA A 120 -6.45 22.92 -9.29
N ALA A 121 -7.02 21.72 -9.20
CA ALA A 121 -8.30 21.50 -8.54
C ALA A 121 -8.21 21.80 -7.03
N SER A 122 -9.29 22.27 -6.46
CA SER A 122 -9.48 22.38 -5.01
C SER A 122 -10.16 21.13 -4.48
N PHE A 123 -9.86 20.78 -3.22
CA PHE A 123 -10.39 19.59 -2.57
C PHE A 123 -11.13 19.96 -1.30
N ILE A 124 -12.24 19.28 -1.04
CA ILE A 124 -12.94 19.28 0.23
C ILE A 124 -12.83 17.86 0.79
N ILE A 125 -12.36 17.72 2.03
CA ILE A 125 -12.13 16.44 2.68
C ILE A 125 -13.10 16.30 3.84
N ASP A 126 -14.00 15.33 3.75
CA ASP A 126 -14.93 14.97 4.82
C ASP A 126 -14.41 13.69 5.49
N THR A 127 -14.08 13.75 6.78
CA THR A 127 -13.52 12.63 7.55
C THR A 127 -14.56 11.98 8.44
N TYR A 128 -14.47 10.68 8.59
CA TYR A 128 -15.40 9.85 9.37
C TYR A 128 -14.61 8.85 10.22
N PRO A 129 -15.12 8.49 11.40
CA PRO A 129 -14.57 7.37 12.17
C PRO A 129 -14.64 6.08 11.36
N GLU A 130 -13.66 5.19 11.53
CA GLU A 130 -13.64 3.89 10.85
C GLU A 130 -14.90 3.05 11.12
N SER A 131 -15.44 3.16 12.33
CA SER A 131 -16.66 2.44 12.74
C SER A 131 -17.97 3.03 12.19
N ALA A 132 -17.91 4.21 11.58
CA ALA A 132 -19.10 4.96 11.14
C ALA A 132 -18.93 5.57 9.73
N PHE A 133 -18.19 4.89 8.85
CA PHE A 133 -18.07 5.32 7.45
C PHE A 133 -19.42 5.15 6.75
N PRO A 134 -20.02 6.22 6.22
CA PRO A 134 -21.40 6.19 5.72
C PRO A 134 -21.50 5.48 4.36
N GLU A 135 -22.56 4.72 4.19
CA GLU A 135 -22.83 3.95 2.97
C GLU A 135 -23.16 4.84 1.76
N SER A 136 -23.76 6.00 1.99
CA SER A 136 -24.18 6.92 0.94
C SER A 136 -23.83 8.35 1.32
N MET A 137 -23.15 9.04 0.41
CA MET A 137 -22.73 10.43 0.56
C MET A 137 -22.63 11.12 -0.79
N ASP A 138 -22.70 12.44 -0.76
CA ASP A 138 -22.42 13.29 -1.91
C ASP A 138 -20.91 13.60 -1.99
N ALA A 139 -20.12 12.60 -2.34
CA ALA A 139 -18.69 12.72 -2.58
C ALA A 139 -18.31 12.25 -3.98
N ASP A 140 -17.22 12.78 -4.51
CA ASP A 140 -16.66 12.39 -5.81
C ASP A 140 -15.77 11.16 -5.69
N LEU A 141 -14.99 11.13 -4.61
CA LEU A 141 -14.01 10.11 -4.30
C LEU A 141 -14.22 9.59 -2.87
N TYR A 142 -14.22 8.29 -2.72
CA TYR A 142 -14.26 7.60 -1.42
C TYR A 142 -12.96 6.82 -1.26
N TYR A 143 -12.20 7.12 -0.20
CA TYR A 143 -10.92 6.49 0.09
C TYR A 143 -10.90 6.11 1.57
N PHE A 144 -11.09 4.82 1.86
CA PHE A 144 -11.37 4.33 3.22
C PHE A 144 -10.87 2.91 3.43
N THR A 145 -10.82 2.47 4.69
CA THR A 145 -10.49 1.09 5.07
C THR A 145 -11.72 0.35 5.58
N SER A 146 -11.74 -0.98 5.35
CA SER A 146 -12.70 -1.90 5.98
C SER A 146 -12.00 -3.14 6.50
N ALA A 147 -12.64 -3.89 7.40
CA ALA A 147 -12.12 -5.18 7.81
C ALA A 147 -12.03 -6.12 6.61
N ARG A 148 -10.95 -6.91 6.56
CA ARG A 148 -10.74 -7.82 5.43
C ARG A 148 -11.85 -8.87 5.37
N GLY A 149 -12.50 -8.94 4.21
CA GLY A 149 -13.61 -9.86 3.98
C GLY A 149 -14.94 -9.39 4.54
N ASP A 150 -15.04 -8.14 5.03
CA ASP A 150 -16.33 -7.54 5.37
C ASP A 150 -17.26 -7.49 4.15
N THR A 151 -18.48 -7.91 4.34
CA THR A 151 -19.56 -7.68 3.38
C THR A 151 -20.11 -6.28 3.61
N LEU A 152 -19.59 -5.32 2.84
CA LEU A 152 -20.13 -3.97 2.86
C LEU A 152 -21.52 -3.96 2.19
N ASN A 153 -22.47 -3.25 2.81
CA ASN A 153 -23.84 -3.16 2.29
C ASN A 153 -23.96 -2.22 1.07
N PHE A 154 -22.85 -1.70 0.58
CA PHE A 154 -22.77 -0.79 -0.56
C PHE A 154 -21.62 -1.20 -1.49
N ASP A 155 -21.62 -0.66 -2.70
CA ASP A 155 -20.49 -0.84 -3.62
C ASP A 155 -19.26 -0.12 -3.06
N ALA A 156 -18.30 -0.89 -2.55
CA ALA A 156 -17.07 -0.38 -1.97
C ALA A 156 -16.04 0.08 -3.01
N GLY A 157 -16.30 -0.16 -4.29
CA GLY A 157 -15.34 0.12 -5.36
C GLY A 157 -14.22 -0.92 -5.43
N SER A 158 -13.03 -0.48 -5.82
CA SER A 158 -11.87 -1.35 -5.98
C SER A 158 -11.03 -1.42 -4.71
N ILE A 159 -10.57 -2.63 -4.35
CA ILE A 159 -9.51 -2.78 -3.34
C ILE A 159 -8.19 -2.39 -3.99
N VAL A 160 -7.59 -1.31 -3.50
CA VAL A 160 -6.34 -0.75 -4.03
C VAL A 160 -5.13 -1.08 -3.16
N GLY A 161 -5.36 -1.75 -2.04
CA GLY A 161 -4.30 -2.18 -1.15
C GLY A 161 -4.76 -2.76 0.17
N THR A 162 -3.80 -2.99 1.06
CA THR A 162 -4.06 -3.48 2.41
C THR A 162 -3.26 -2.69 3.43
N VAL A 163 -3.84 -2.50 4.61
CA VAL A 163 -3.22 -1.88 5.77
C VAL A 163 -2.97 -2.97 6.80
N GLN A 164 -1.71 -3.24 7.10
CA GLN A 164 -1.31 -4.30 8.00
C GLN A 164 -1.12 -3.78 9.43
N ALA A 165 -1.53 -4.57 10.41
CA ALA A 165 -1.24 -4.29 11.81
C ALA A 165 0.23 -4.52 12.15
N ALA A 166 0.72 -3.77 13.12
CA ALA A 166 2.01 -3.96 13.75
C ALA A 166 1.86 -3.93 15.28
N LEU A 167 2.75 -4.64 15.96
CA LEU A 167 2.98 -4.48 17.40
C LEU A 167 3.95 -3.32 17.60
N VAL A 168 3.57 -2.35 18.41
CA VAL A 168 4.37 -1.15 18.64
C VAL A 168 4.53 -0.87 20.13
N THR A 169 5.71 -0.39 20.52
CA THR A 169 6.05 0.00 21.90
C THR A 169 6.79 1.33 21.92
N ALA A 170 6.87 1.95 23.10
CA ALA A 170 7.70 3.13 23.32
C ALA A 170 9.20 2.80 23.39
N GLY A 171 9.55 1.60 23.87
CA GLY A 171 10.94 1.14 24.07
C GLY A 171 11.38 0.10 23.05
N GLN A 172 12.70 -0.17 23.02
CA GLN A 172 13.30 -1.18 22.14
C GLN A 172 12.95 -2.61 22.55
N ASP A 173 12.75 -2.83 23.85
CA ASP A 173 12.47 -4.15 24.39
C ASP A 173 10.96 -4.41 24.42
N PHE A 174 10.58 -5.64 24.07
CA PHE A 174 9.20 -6.09 24.19
C PHE A 174 8.92 -6.45 25.67
N PRO A 175 7.80 -5.97 26.25
CA PRO A 175 7.48 -6.24 27.65
C PRO A 175 7.34 -7.75 27.93
N GLU A 176 7.82 -8.23 29.10
CA GLU A 176 7.67 -9.63 29.53
C GLU A 176 6.19 -9.99 29.77
N GLU A 177 5.43 -9.07 30.34
CA GLU A 177 3.99 -9.19 30.55
C GLU A 177 3.26 -8.10 29.76
N PRO A 178 3.05 -8.28 28.45
CA PRO A 178 2.45 -7.26 27.61
C PRO A 178 0.98 -7.04 27.93
N ARG A 179 0.59 -5.77 28.02
CA ARG A 179 -0.81 -5.31 28.02
C ARG A 179 -1.08 -4.63 26.68
N TYR A 180 -2.24 -4.87 26.09
CA TYR A 180 -2.48 -4.42 24.72
C TYR A 180 -3.44 -3.24 24.65
N ALA A 181 -3.12 -2.30 23.78
CA ALA A 181 -4.01 -1.26 23.31
C ALA A 181 -4.33 -1.53 21.84
N VAL A 182 -5.58 -1.85 21.53
CA VAL A 182 -5.98 -2.34 20.20
C VAL A 182 -6.78 -1.28 19.48
N TRP A 183 -6.40 -0.99 18.23
CA TRP A 183 -7.22 -0.19 17.35
C TRP A 183 -8.50 -0.94 16.98
N ALA A 184 -9.64 -0.30 17.19
CA ALA A 184 -10.95 -0.96 17.13
C ALA A 184 -11.22 -1.76 15.86
N PRO A 185 -10.82 -1.30 14.65
CA PRO A 185 -10.99 -2.08 13.42
C PRO A 185 -10.28 -3.45 13.41
N TYR A 186 -9.22 -3.62 14.22
CA TYR A 186 -8.56 -4.93 14.35
C TYR A 186 -9.20 -5.85 15.39
N ARG A 187 -10.07 -5.32 16.26
CA ARG A 187 -10.67 -6.08 17.35
C ARG A 187 -11.27 -7.44 16.94
N PRO A 188 -12.01 -7.55 15.84
CA PRO A 188 -12.59 -8.84 15.44
C PRO A 188 -11.56 -9.89 15.01
N GLN A 189 -10.34 -9.46 14.70
CA GLN A 189 -9.29 -10.28 14.11
C GLN A 189 -8.20 -10.66 15.11
N VAL A 190 -8.12 -9.98 16.28
CA VAL A 190 -7.07 -10.27 17.27
C VAL A 190 -7.26 -11.64 17.91
N SER A 191 -6.15 -12.30 18.25
CA SER A 191 -6.16 -13.58 18.92
C SER A 191 -6.79 -13.49 20.33
N PRO A 192 -7.36 -14.59 20.86
CA PRO A 192 -7.91 -14.63 22.21
C PRO A 192 -6.92 -14.18 23.29
N ASP A 193 -5.63 -14.46 23.14
CA ASP A 193 -4.58 -14.06 24.09
C ASP A 193 -4.38 -12.55 24.12
N ILE A 194 -4.31 -11.90 22.94
CA ILE A 194 -4.22 -10.44 22.83
C ILE A 194 -5.50 -9.82 23.39
N TYR A 195 -6.65 -10.39 23.05
CA TYR A 195 -7.94 -9.87 23.53
C TYR A 195 -8.07 -9.94 25.06
N ALA A 196 -7.68 -11.07 25.67
CA ALA A 196 -7.74 -11.26 27.11
C ALA A 196 -6.82 -10.30 27.89
N ARG A 197 -5.71 -9.86 27.29
CA ARG A 197 -4.76 -8.91 27.87
C ARG A 197 -4.97 -7.49 27.39
N SER A 198 -6.02 -7.22 26.59
CA SER A 198 -6.34 -5.88 26.11
C SER A 198 -6.92 -5.04 27.24
N VAL A 199 -6.30 -3.90 27.48
CA VAL A 199 -6.72 -2.94 28.50
C VAL A 199 -7.45 -1.75 27.92
N LEU A 200 -7.30 -1.57 26.60
CA LEU A 200 -7.93 -0.50 25.84
C LEU A 200 -8.24 -0.95 24.42
N VAL A 201 -9.44 -0.63 23.96
CA VAL A 201 -9.85 -0.70 22.56
C VAL A 201 -10.43 0.66 22.20
N SER A 202 -9.95 1.27 21.13
CA SER A 202 -10.40 2.61 20.72
C SER A 202 -10.34 2.79 19.22
N ASP A 203 -11.27 3.54 18.65
CA ASP A 203 -11.26 4.01 17.27
C ASP A 203 -10.24 5.12 17.08
N SER A 204 -9.93 5.88 18.15
CA SER A 204 -9.05 7.03 18.11
C SER A 204 -7.59 6.60 18.12
N LEU A 205 -6.93 6.58 16.97
CA LEU A 205 -5.49 6.36 16.85
C LEU A 205 -4.64 7.35 17.67
N PRO A 206 -4.93 8.66 17.72
CA PRO A 206 -4.18 9.60 18.55
C PRO A 206 -4.17 9.21 20.04
N VAL A 207 -5.29 8.71 20.57
CA VAL A 207 -5.36 8.22 21.97
C VAL A 207 -4.43 7.02 22.15
N LEU A 208 -4.51 6.04 21.26
CA LEU A 208 -3.71 4.82 21.32
C LEU A 208 -2.21 5.13 21.19
N LEU A 209 -1.84 5.97 20.23
CA LEU A 209 -0.45 6.40 20.00
C LEU A 209 0.13 7.12 21.21
N ASN A 210 -0.60 8.08 21.78
CA ASN A 210 -0.14 8.85 22.93
C ASN A 210 0.01 7.96 24.18
N LEU A 211 -0.91 7.03 24.41
CA LEU A 211 -0.81 6.09 25.52
C LEU A 211 0.33 5.11 25.34
N SER A 212 0.53 4.58 24.12
CA SER A 212 1.65 3.70 23.81
C SER A 212 3.00 4.39 23.97
N ARG A 213 3.10 5.70 23.64
CA ARG A 213 4.32 6.51 23.88
C ARG A 213 4.59 6.75 25.36
N ALA A 214 3.54 6.95 26.14
CA ALA A 214 3.64 7.30 27.56
C ALA A 214 3.85 6.08 28.48
N ASN A 215 3.69 4.85 27.99
CA ASN A 215 3.69 3.66 28.81
C ASN A 215 4.51 2.52 28.17
N ALA A 216 5.69 2.27 28.70
CA ALA A 216 6.63 1.26 28.19
C ALA A 216 6.09 -0.18 28.24
N ASN A 217 5.13 -0.48 29.12
CA ASN A 217 4.52 -1.80 29.25
C ASN A 217 3.26 -1.99 28.37
N LEU A 218 2.88 -0.95 27.62
CA LEU A 218 1.72 -1.01 26.74
C LEU A 218 2.16 -1.28 25.31
N VAL A 219 1.64 -2.37 24.75
CA VAL A 219 1.87 -2.75 23.35
C VAL A 219 0.69 -2.31 22.52
N GLY A 220 0.92 -1.42 21.56
CA GLY A 220 -0.09 -1.01 20.59
C GLY A 220 -0.26 -2.08 19.50
N VAL A 221 -1.50 -2.44 19.18
CA VAL A 221 -1.87 -3.20 17.97
C VAL A 221 -2.48 -2.19 17.02
N LEU A 222 -1.64 -1.59 16.18
CA LEU A 222 -1.96 -0.40 15.40
C LEU A 222 -1.59 -0.62 13.91
N PRO A 223 -2.16 0.19 12.98
CA PRO A 223 -1.68 0.20 11.60
C PRO A 223 -0.18 0.54 11.54
N SER A 224 0.57 -0.22 10.75
CA SER A 224 2.02 -0.01 10.63
C SER A 224 2.40 1.39 10.15
N GLN A 225 1.53 2.01 9.34
CA GLN A 225 1.70 3.37 8.83
C GLN A 225 1.53 4.46 9.89
N ALA A 226 0.85 4.16 11.01
CA ALA A 226 0.64 5.12 12.10
C ALA A 226 1.77 5.14 13.12
N ALA A 227 2.74 4.25 13.01
CA ALA A 227 3.74 3.99 14.05
C ALA A 227 5.00 4.86 13.97
N ASP A 228 4.98 5.99 13.27
CA ASP A 228 6.15 6.84 12.91
C ASP A 228 7.17 7.12 14.03
N THR A 229 6.75 7.13 15.29
CA THR A 229 7.58 7.49 16.44
C THR A 229 7.68 6.38 17.49
N LEU A 230 7.11 5.20 17.19
CA LEU A 230 7.12 4.03 18.06
C LEU A 230 8.04 2.97 17.47
N VAL A 231 8.51 2.07 18.33
CA VAL A 231 9.31 0.93 17.89
C VAL A 231 8.38 -0.15 17.34
N LEU A 232 8.58 -0.49 16.07
CA LEU A 232 7.92 -1.60 15.40
C LEU A 232 8.60 -2.91 15.79
N HIS A 233 7.83 -3.84 16.33
CA HIS A 233 8.32 -5.19 16.60
C HIS A 233 8.04 -6.11 15.42
N PRO A 234 9.01 -6.97 15.07
CA PRO A 234 8.95 -7.79 13.87
C PRO A 234 7.98 -8.98 13.96
N ASP A 235 7.24 -9.12 15.05
CA ASP A 235 6.25 -10.19 15.15
C ASP A 235 5.10 -9.89 14.18
N PRO A 236 5.02 -10.63 13.06
CA PRO A 236 4.01 -10.34 12.06
C PRO A 236 2.64 -10.76 12.60
N LEU A 237 1.71 -9.84 12.56
CA LEU A 237 0.28 -10.13 12.67
C LEU A 237 -0.33 -10.18 11.26
N PRO A 238 0.11 -11.11 10.38
CA PRO A 238 -0.23 -11.09 8.96
C PRO A 238 -1.72 -11.30 8.70
N HIS A 239 -2.44 -11.81 9.69
CA HIS A 239 -3.90 -12.00 9.63
C HIS A 239 -4.67 -10.74 10.02
N LEU A 240 -4.03 -9.77 10.69
CA LEU A 240 -4.66 -8.50 11.06
C LEU A 240 -4.46 -7.49 9.94
N GLN A 241 -5.44 -7.40 9.05
CA GLN A 241 -5.39 -6.54 7.89
C GLN A 241 -6.73 -5.82 7.70
N GLN A 242 -6.63 -4.59 7.17
CA GLN A 242 -7.76 -3.86 6.63
C GLN A 242 -7.59 -3.77 5.12
N ASP A 243 -8.66 -3.93 4.36
CA ASP A 243 -8.67 -3.67 2.94
C ASP A 243 -8.82 -2.16 2.71
N LEU A 244 -8.02 -1.61 1.83
CA LEU A 244 -8.03 -0.20 1.44
C LEU A 244 -8.83 -0.05 0.15
N HIS A 245 -9.90 0.71 0.21
CA HIS A 245 -10.86 0.89 -0.87
C HIS A 245 -10.74 2.23 -1.55
N LEU A 246 -10.91 2.22 -2.88
CA LEU A 246 -11.05 3.40 -3.70
C LEU A 246 -12.32 3.28 -4.54
N ARG A 247 -13.24 4.22 -4.36
CA ARG A 247 -14.48 4.30 -5.12
C ARG A 247 -14.69 5.70 -5.69
N PHE A 248 -15.25 5.78 -6.86
CA PHE A 248 -15.66 7.03 -7.49
C PHE A 248 -17.17 7.09 -7.61
N SER A 249 -17.73 8.29 -7.52
CA SER A 249 -19.12 8.50 -7.94
C SER A 249 -19.25 8.26 -9.46
N ASP A 250 -20.44 7.92 -9.93
CA ASP A 250 -20.70 7.67 -11.36
C ASP A 250 -20.29 8.87 -12.24
N ALA A 251 -20.58 10.08 -11.77
CA ALA A 251 -20.22 11.29 -12.47
C ALA A 251 -18.71 11.51 -12.50
N PHE A 252 -18.02 11.27 -11.38
CA PHE A 252 -16.58 11.49 -11.27
C PHE A 252 -15.77 10.41 -11.98
N SER A 253 -16.25 9.16 -12.01
CA SER A 253 -15.59 8.00 -12.66
C SER A 253 -15.26 8.24 -14.14
N ARG A 254 -16.02 9.12 -14.80
CA ARG A 254 -15.83 9.50 -16.21
C ARG A 254 -14.83 10.64 -16.43
N THR A 255 -14.28 11.19 -15.37
CA THR A 255 -13.33 12.31 -15.46
C THR A 255 -11.91 11.83 -15.73
N PRO A 256 -11.07 12.63 -16.37
CA PRO A 256 -9.65 12.33 -16.54
C PRO A 256 -8.93 12.12 -15.20
N MET A 257 -9.36 12.82 -14.14
CA MET A 257 -8.78 12.67 -12.81
C MET A 257 -9.05 11.26 -12.22
N ALA A 258 -10.26 10.72 -12.38
CA ALA A 258 -10.57 9.37 -11.95
C ALA A 258 -9.77 8.31 -12.73
N GLN A 259 -9.58 8.52 -14.03
CA GLN A 259 -8.75 7.65 -14.86
C GLN A 259 -7.28 7.68 -14.41
N TRP A 260 -6.75 8.89 -14.13
CA TRP A 260 -5.40 9.04 -13.59
C TRP A 260 -5.24 8.34 -12.23
N LEU A 261 -6.21 8.51 -11.31
CA LEU A 261 -6.22 7.82 -10.02
C LEU A 261 -6.25 6.30 -10.21
N SER A 262 -7.11 5.78 -11.08
CA SER A 262 -7.19 4.35 -11.35
C SER A 262 -5.88 3.78 -11.88
N SER A 263 -5.21 4.46 -12.80
CA SER A 263 -3.90 4.04 -13.32
C SER A 263 -2.83 4.02 -12.23
N ARG A 264 -2.83 5.02 -11.35
CA ARG A 264 -1.90 5.15 -10.25
C ARG A 264 -1.96 3.97 -9.26
N PHE A 265 -3.16 3.48 -8.98
CA PHE A 265 -3.39 2.35 -8.06
C PHE A 265 -3.26 0.98 -8.76
N SER A 266 -3.39 0.90 -10.07
CA SER A 266 -3.19 -0.35 -10.84
C SER A 266 -1.70 -0.75 -10.92
N GLU A 267 -0.81 0.20 -10.76
CA GLU A 267 0.62 -0.08 -10.67
C GLU A 267 0.93 -0.62 -9.26
N SER A 268 1.16 -1.92 -9.14
CA SER A 268 1.40 -2.68 -7.88
C SER A 268 2.55 -2.17 -6.99
N SER A 269 3.20 -1.07 -7.37
CA SER A 269 4.29 -0.41 -6.64
C SER A 269 3.82 0.67 -5.63
N PHE A 270 2.56 1.12 -5.70
CA PHE A 270 2.11 2.25 -4.88
C PHE A 270 2.17 1.95 -3.37
N LEU A 271 1.71 0.77 -2.95
CA LEU A 271 1.75 0.37 -1.54
C LEU A 271 3.13 -0.13 -1.06
N GLY A 272 3.97 -0.59 -1.97
CA GLY A 272 5.36 -0.94 -1.66
C GLY A 272 6.21 0.26 -1.22
N SER A 273 5.81 1.49 -1.55
CA SER A 273 6.50 2.71 -1.12
C SER A 273 6.09 3.15 0.29
N TYR A 274 4.88 2.83 0.75
CA TYR A 274 4.40 3.14 2.09
C TYR A 274 5.06 2.28 3.18
N GLY A 275 5.42 1.03 2.88
CA GLY A 275 6.09 0.12 3.82
C GLY A 275 7.61 0.31 3.95
N ARG A 276 8.26 1.12 3.10
CA ARG A 276 9.73 1.19 3.05
C ARG A 276 10.38 2.33 3.83
N ARG A 277 9.62 3.24 4.40
CA ARG A 277 10.21 4.37 5.16
C ARG A 277 10.74 3.99 6.55
N HIS A 278 10.41 2.80 7.04
CA HIS A 278 10.83 2.32 8.36
C HIS A 278 11.67 1.05 8.27
N ARG A 279 12.84 1.11 7.59
CA ARG A 279 13.89 0.10 7.84
C ARG A 279 14.62 0.53 9.12
N CYS A 280 14.52 -0.31 10.16
CA CYS A 280 15.42 -0.24 11.30
C CYS A 280 16.88 -0.18 10.82
N PRO A 281 17.69 0.77 11.25
CA PRO A 281 19.15 0.70 11.07
C PRO A 281 19.70 -0.29 12.10
N GLY A 282 19.87 -1.53 11.70
CA GLY A 282 20.48 -2.56 12.54
C GLY A 282 19.81 -3.92 12.33
N ALA A 283 20.62 -4.92 11.99
CA ALA A 283 20.17 -6.30 11.84
C ALA A 283 19.53 -6.81 13.14
N CYS A 284 18.22 -7.08 13.11
CA CYS A 284 17.56 -7.84 14.17
C CYS A 284 18.05 -9.29 14.14
N PRO A 285 18.40 -9.89 15.28
CA PRO A 285 18.73 -11.31 15.37
C PRO A 285 17.47 -12.17 15.11
N PRO A 286 17.63 -13.40 14.60
CA PRO A 286 16.51 -14.27 14.23
C PRO A 286 15.69 -14.71 15.46
N PRO A 287 14.39 -15.02 15.28
CA PRO A 287 13.43 -15.25 16.37
C PRO A 287 13.46 -16.67 16.92
N ASP A 288 14.57 -17.15 17.50
CA ASP A 288 14.63 -18.50 18.06
C ASP A 288 14.18 -18.60 19.54
N LYS A 289 13.76 -17.52 20.17
CA LYS A 289 13.40 -17.53 21.61
C LYS A 289 11.91 -17.66 21.94
N TYR A 290 11.01 -17.67 20.95
CA TYR A 290 9.56 -17.70 21.19
C TYR A 290 8.83 -18.94 20.64
N ARG A 291 9.53 -20.06 20.44
CA ARG A 291 8.83 -21.34 20.28
C ARG A 291 8.32 -21.76 21.65
N GLY A 292 7.05 -21.50 21.90
CA GLY A 292 6.30 -22.02 23.03
C GLY A 292 6.47 -23.53 23.11
N ARG A 293 6.83 -24.02 24.29
CA ARG A 293 6.79 -25.42 24.60
C ARG A 293 5.36 -25.91 24.43
N GLY A 294 5.13 -26.76 23.45
CA GLY A 294 3.88 -27.51 23.30
C GLY A 294 3.61 -28.39 24.52
N PRO A 295 2.35 -28.67 24.83
CA PRO A 295 1.97 -29.52 25.95
C PRO A 295 2.09 -31.00 25.55
N THR A 296 3.24 -31.64 25.79
CA THR A 296 3.35 -33.10 25.86
C THR A 296 4.50 -33.48 26.77
N ASP A 297 4.23 -33.63 28.07
CA ASP A 297 4.84 -34.67 28.87
C ASP A 297 3.94 -35.01 30.06
N THR A 298 3.03 -35.95 29.80
CA THR A 298 2.30 -36.71 30.83
C THR A 298 3.13 -37.93 31.20
N SER A 299 4.15 -37.76 32.02
CA SER A 299 4.84 -38.88 32.63
C SER A 299 5.44 -38.50 33.99
N TYR A 300 4.58 -38.25 34.99
CA TYR A 300 4.97 -38.35 36.39
C TYR A 300 3.71 -38.53 37.25
N LEU A 301 3.07 -39.71 37.13
CA LEU A 301 2.20 -40.26 38.15
C LEU A 301 2.35 -41.79 38.13
N ARG A 302 3.42 -42.32 38.73
CA ARG A 302 3.48 -43.62 39.40
C ARG A 302 4.74 -43.69 40.26
N SER A 303 4.51 -43.74 41.49
CA SER A 303 5.19 -44.40 42.60
C SER A 303 5.51 -43.50 43.79
N LYS A 304 4.78 -43.74 44.74
CA LYS A 304 4.77 -43.83 46.21
C LYS A 304 3.82 -42.89 46.88
#